data_25eb826852d12861bf6cfc6145a3f380
#
_entry.id   25eb826852d12861bf6cfc6145a3f380
#
_cell.length_a   1.000
_cell.length_b   1.000
_cell.length_c   1.000
_cell.angle_alpha   90.00
_cell.angle_beta   90.00
_cell.angle_gamma   90.00
#
_symmetry.space_group_name_H-M   'P 1'
#
loop_
_entity.id
_entity.type
_entity.pdbx_description
1 polymer ?
#
loop_
_entity_poly.entity_id
_entity_poly.type
_entity_poly.pdbx_seq_one_letter_code
_entity_poly.pdbx_strand_id
1 'polypeptide(L)'
;MILPSFRDTADEALAVAAAAEEAGVDGVFCYDHLWPMGQPERPALAPFPLLAMVARRTERVHVGTLVARIGLVPDQVLLAEFGALSVLAPGRVIAGLGTGDRKSAAENEAYGVPPAPADERRAALGRCAVELRDRGVEVWVGGGSRGTRLVAEDAGVVVNLWDVPPAAVAEQASRSEVTWAGPVPGAGPGAIADLVAGLASAGATWAVFAWPVPLATMVACARATAPGR
;
A
#
# COMPACT_ATOMS: atom_id res chain seq x y z
N MET A 1 -4.38 6.91 1.50
CA MET A 1 -3.15 7.68 1.14
C MET A 1 -1.92 7.08 1.78
N ILE A 2 -0.71 7.35 1.27
CA ILE A 2 0.55 6.90 1.90
C ILE A 2 1.04 7.99 2.85
N LEU A 3 1.39 7.61 4.08
CA LEU A 3 1.87 8.51 5.12
C LEU A 3 3.33 8.96 4.89
N PRO A 4 3.75 10.13 5.43
CA PRO A 4 5.15 10.58 5.39
C PRO A 4 6.01 9.74 6.36
N SER A 5 6.52 8.60 5.90
CA SER A 5 7.32 7.68 6.71
C SER A 5 8.84 7.96 6.68
N PHE A 6 9.31 8.83 5.78
CA PHE A 6 10.73 9.19 5.66
C PHE A 6 11.08 10.40 6.54
N ARG A 7 11.06 10.20 7.87
CA ARG A 7 11.22 11.22 8.91
C ARG A 7 12.00 10.66 10.09
N ASP A 8 12.58 11.55 10.90
CA ASP A 8 13.25 11.22 12.16
C ASP A 8 12.27 10.92 13.29
N THR A 9 11.06 11.49 13.24
CA THR A 9 10.00 11.30 14.23
C THR A 9 8.69 10.89 13.57
N ALA A 10 7.80 10.29 14.38
CA ALA A 10 6.49 9.88 13.92
C ALA A 10 5.43 11.01 13.91
N ASP A 11 5.74 12.19 14.46
CA ASP A 11 4.75 13.22 14.76
C ASP A 11 3.99 13.70 13.53
N GLU A 12 4.70 13.96 12.41
CA GLU A 12 4.05 14.37 11.16
C GLU A 12 3.14 13.25 10.62
N ALA A 13 3.62 12.00 10.59
CA ALA A 13 2.83 10.88 10.09
C ALA A 13 1.56 10.64 10.92
N LEU A 14 1.65 10.78 12.25
CA LEU A 14 0.52 10.64 13.15
C LEU A 14 -0.48 11.79 13.03
N ALA A 15 0.00 13.03 12.89
CA ALA A 15 -0.85 14.19 12.63
C ALA A 15 -1.58 14.08 11.28
N VAL A 16 -0.86 13.64 10.24
CA VAL A 16 -1.45 13.40 8.91
C VAL A 16 -2.48 12.28 8.93
N ALA A 17 -2.25 11.20 9.67
CA ALA A 17 -3.21 10.10 9.79
C ALA A 17 -4.51 10.56 10.48
N ALA A 18 -4.41 11.36 11.56
CA ALA A 18 -5.57 11.94 12.24
C ALA A 18 -6.36 12.89 11.31
N ALA A 19 -5.66 13.81 10.63
CA ALA A 19 -6.28 14.71 9.68
C ALA A 19 -6.93 13.98 8.49
N ALA A 20 -6.35 12.87 8.03
CA ALA A 20 -6.92 12.04 6.98
C ALA A 20 -8.23 11.39 7.43
N GLU A 21 -8.28 10.86 8.65
CA GLU A 21 -9.51 10.31 9.23
C GLU A 21 -10.60 11.37 9.39
N GLU A 22 -10.26 12.57 9.90
CA GLU A 22 -11.19 13.69 10.03
C GLU A 22 -11.74 14.14 8.67
N ALA A 23 -10.90 14.17 7.64
CA ALA A 23 -11.31 14.52 6.28
C ALA A 23 -12.21 13.45 5.63
N GLY A 24 -12.23 12.22 6.16
CA GLY A 24 -12.99 11.10 5.63
C GLY A 24 -12.25 10.29 4.57
N VAL A 25 -10.92 10.18 4.69
CA VAL A 25 -10.09 9.26 3.92
C VAL A 25 -10.34 7.83 4.39
N ASP A 26 -10.48 6.88 3.45
CA ASP A 26 -10.83 5.50 3.77
C ASP A 26 -9.64 4.69 4.32
N GLY A 27 -8.40 5.02 3.96
CA GLY A 27 -7.24 4.28 4.46
C GLY A 27 -5.91 5.01 4.36
N VAL A 28 -4.98 4.63 5.25
CA VAL A 28 -3.62 5.15 5.33
C VAL A 28 -2.61 4.02 5.30
N PHE A 29 -1.51 4.23 4.57
CA PHE A 29 -0.53 3.20 4.27
C PHE A 29 0.89 3.68 4.55
N CYS A 30 1.81 2.74 4.81
CA CYS A 30 3.23 3.01 4.96
C CYS A 30 4.04 2.18 3.96
N TYR A 31 5.16 2.75 3.50
CA TYR A 31 6.21 1.98 2.84
C TYR A 31 6.98 1.14 3.86
N ASP A 32 7.63 0.08 3.39
CA ASP A 32 8.60 -0.69 4.17
C ASP A 32 10.07 -0.37 3.82
N HIS A 33 10.28 0.70 3.07
CA HIS A 33 11.62 1.15 2.73
C HIS A 33 12.43 1.52 3.98
N LEU A 34 13.69 1.07 4.02
CA LEU A 34 14.63 1.34 5.12
C LEU A 34 15.23 2.75 5.04
N TRP A 35 15.12 3.38 3.87
CA TRP A 35 15.41 4.80 3.58
C TRP A 35 14.68 5.23 2.30
N PRO A 36 14.54 6.55 2.02
CA PRO A 36 14.03 7.02 0.74
C PRO A 36 14.93 6.55 -0.40
N MET A 37 14.34 6.08 -1.48
CA MET A 37 15.07 5.50 -2.61
C MET A 37 16.25 6.39 -3.07
N GLY A 38 17.48 5.83 -3.06
CA GLY A 38 18.69 6.55 -3.42
C GLY A 38 19.24 7.54 -2.38
N GLN A 39 18.70 7.54 -1.14
CA GLN A 39 19.10 8.46 -0.07
C GLN A 39 19.35 7.69 1.24
N PRO A 40 20.39 6.83 1.31
CA PRO A 40 20.63 5.95 2.46
C PRO A 40 20.99 6.70 3.77
N GLU A 41 21.34 7.99 3.66
CA GLU A 41 21.62 8.86 4.79
C GLU A 41 20.36 9.40 5.49
N ARG A 42 19.18 9.20 4.88
CA ARG A 42 17.91 9.69 5.44
C ARG A 42 17.17 8.58 6.17
N PRO A 43 16.53 8.92 7.30
CA PRO A 43 15.80 7.94 8.09
C PRO A 43 14.50 7.51 7.42
N ALA A 44 14.03 6.32 7.79
CA ALA A 44 12.69 5.83 7.54
C ALA A 44 12.10 5.24 8.82
N LEU A 45 10.83 5.46 9.04
CA LEU A 45 10.08 4.83 10.13
C LEU A 45 9.67 3.42 9.69
N ALA A 46 9.92 2.44 10.55
CA ALA A 46 9.48 1.07 10.31
C ALA A 46 7.94 1.02 10.25
N PRO A 47 7.34 0.33 9.27
CA PRO A 47 5.91 0.40 9.01
C PRO A 47 5.06 -0.14 10.17
N PHE A 48 5.36 -1.31 10.72
CA PHE A 48 4.50 -1.93 11.74
C PHE A 48 4.44 -1.15 13.06
N PRO A 49 5.55 -0.64 13.64
CA PRO A 49 5.47 0.26 14.79
C PRO A 49 4.67 1.54 14.51
N LEU A 50 4.86 2.16 13.33
CA LEU A 50 4.13 3.36 12.95
C LEU A 50 2.63 3.07 12.78
N LEU A 51 2.27 2.01 12.07
CA LEU A 51 0.89 1.60 11.85
C LEU A 51 0.19 1.21 13.15
N ALA A 52 0.90 0.59 14.12
CA ALA A 52 0.36 0.31 15.44
C ALA A 52 0.00 1.60 16.20
N MET A 53 0.84 2.63 16.12
CA MET A 53 0.55 3.95 16.71
C MET A 53 -0.64 4.62 16.01
N VAL A 54 -0.71 4.57 14.68
CA VAL A 54 -1.84 5.08 13.89
C VAL A 54 -3.12 4.35 14.26
N ALA A 55 -3.11 3.02 14.31
CA ALA A 55 -4.26 2.19 14.65
C ALA A 55 -4.87 2.54 16.02
N ARG A 56 -4.01 2.92 16.98
CA ARG A 56 -4.43 3.32 18.33
C ARG A 56 -4.95 4.76 18.41
N ARG A 57 -4.66 5.60 17.41
CA ARG A 57 -5.08 7.02 17.35
C ARG A 57 -6.23 7.27 16.39
N THR A 58 -6.64 6.23 15.64
CA THR A 58 -7.72 6.30 14.66
C THR A 58 -8.74 5.20 14.92
N GLU A 59 -9.98 5.39 14.48
CA GLU A 59 -11.09 4.48 14.74
C GLU A 59 -11.70 3.87 13.46
N ARG A 60 -11.59 4.57 12.33
CA ARG A 60 -12.31 4.24 11.09
C ARG A 60 -11.41 3.91 9.91
N VAL A 61 -10.31 4.65 9.73
CA VAL A 61 -9.43 4.44 8.58
C VAL A 61 -8.81 3.06 8.60
N HIS A 62 -8.73 2.45 7.43
CA HIS A 62 -7.91 1.27 7.24
C HIS A 62 -6.42 1.62 7.41
N VAL A 63 -5.66 0.68 7.94
CA VAL A 63 -4.22 0.83 8.15
C VAL A 63 -3.49 -0.31 7.45
N GLY A 64 -2.43 -0.02 6.72
CA GLY A 64 -1.73 -1.07 5.99
C GLY A 64 -0.37 -0.68 5.47
N THR A 65 0.31 -1.66 4.91
CA THR A 65 1.56 -1.45 4.15
C THR A 65 1.25 -1.30 2.67
N LEU A 66 2.08 -0.55 1.95
CA LEU A 66 2.00 -0.49 0.49
C LEU A 66 3.39 -0.26 -0.12
N VAL A 67 4.19 -1.33 -0.16
CA VAL A 67 3.90 -2.71 0.27
C VAL A 67 4.95 -3.19 1.28
N ALA A 68 4.65 -4.23 2.10
CA ALA A 68 5.65 -4.98 2.83
C ALA A 68 6.34 -5.98 1.90
N ARG A 69 7.67 -5.99 1.89
CA ARG A 69 8.46 -6.84 0.99
C ARG A 69 8.65 -8.24 1.58
N ILE A 70 8.30 -9.24 0.79
CA ILE A 70 8.62 -10.63 1.10
C ILE A 70 10.14 -10.80 1.15
N GLY A 71 10.60 -11.49 2.19
CA GLY A 71 12.01 -11.82 2.42
C GLY A 71 12.82 -10.72 3.11
N LEU A 72 12.22 -9.59 3.50
CA LEU A 72 12.89 -8.62 4.37
C LEU A 72 12.98 -9.14 5.81
N VAL A 73 11.95 -9.84 6.24
CA VAL A 73 11.92 -10.65 7.47
C VAL A 73 11.44 -12.07 7.12
N PRO A 74 11.64 -13.09 7.97
CA PRO A 74 11.07 -14.41 7.76
C PRO A 74 9.55 -14.37 7.60
N ASP A 75 8.97 -15.18 6.69
CA ASP A 75 7.53 -15.22 6.40
C ASP A 75 6.68 -15.28 7.68
N GLN A 76 7.05 -16.12 8.66
CA GLN A 76 6.28 -16.27 9.89
C GLN A 76 6.33 -15.01 10.79
N VAL A 77 7.42 -14.23 10.72
CA VAL A 77 7.53 -12.95 11.43
C VAL A 77 6.58 -11.94 10.78
N LEU A 78 6.59 -11.83 9.45
CA LEU A 78 5.68 -10.96 8.70
C LEU A 78 4.22 -11.27 8.99
N LEU A 79 3.85 -12.55 8.98
CA LEU A 79 2.50 -13.02 9.30
C LEU A 79 2.09 -12.68 10.75
N ALA A 80 3.03 -12.78 11.69
CA ALA A 80 2.80 -12.43 13.09
C ALA A 80 2.62 -10.90 13.27
N GLU A 81 3.39 -10.08 12.54
CA GLU A 81 3.24 -8.61 12.56
C GLU A 81 1.86 -8.17 12.06
N PHE A 82 1.37 -8.73 10.94
CA PHE A 82 0.00 -8.47 10.49
C PHE A 82 -1.06 -8.98 11.48
N GLY A 83 -0.82 -10.15 12.09
CA GLY A 83 -1.68 -10.68 13.14
C GLY A 83 -1.77 -9.73 14.34
N ALA A 84 -0.64 -9.21 14.81
CA ALA A 84 -0.60 -8.24 15.91
C ALA A 84 -1.31 -6.92 15.52
N LEU A 85 -1.08 -6.42 14.30
CA LEU A 85 -1.76 -5.22 13.80
C LEU A 85 -3.28 -5.44 13.72
N SER A 86 -3.74 -6.62 13.31
CA SER A 86 -5.18 -6.96 13.25
C SER A 86 -5.85 -6.99 14.63
N VAL A 87 -5.11 -7.31 15.69
CA VAL A 87 -5.61 -7.19 17.07
C VAL A 87 -5.77 -5.72 17.48
N LEU A 88 -4.86 -4.84 17.02
CA LEU A 88 -4.90 -3.40 17.33
C LEU A 88 -5.94 -2.64 16.50
N ALA A 89 -6.23 -3.09 15.29
CA ALA A 89 -7.16 -2.48 14.34
C ALA A 89 -8.11 -3.54 13.74
N PRO A 90 -9.04 -4.13 14.53
CA PRO A 90 -9.92 -5.18 14.06
C PRO A 90 -10.72 -4.76 12.82
N GLY A 91 -10.67 -5.57 11.75
CA GLY A 91 -11.40 -5.32 10.51
C GLY A 91 -10.90 -4.13 9.68
N ARG A 92 -9.78 -3.49 10.07
CA ARG A 92 -9.24 -2.31 9.39
C ARG A 92 -7.85 -2.52 8.79
N VAL A 93 -7.31 -3.73 8.82
CA VAL A 93 -5.97 -4.00 8.30
C VAL A 93 -6.03 -4.39 6.84
N ILE A 94 -5.21 -3.73 6.03
CA ILE A 94 -4.93 -4.11 4.64
C ILE A 94 -3.47 -4.52 4.54
N ALA A 95 -3.22 -5.78 4.26
CA ALA A 95 -1.89 -6.33 4.07
C ALA A 95 -1.43 -6.13 2.62
N GLY A 96 -0.79 -5.01 2.34
CA GLY A 96 -0.13 -4.80 1.05
C GLY A 96 1.21 -5.55 1.03
N LEU A 97 1.34 -6.52 0.13
CA LEU A 97 2.51 -7.38 -0.02
C LEU A 97 3.19 -7.16 -1.38
N GLY A 98 4.51 -7.33 -1.44
CA GLY A 98 5.26 -7.25 -2.69
C GLY A 98 6.56 -8.04 -2.67
N THR A 99 7.11 -8.32 -3.84
CA THR A 99 8.36 -9.08 -3.96
C THR A 99 9.62 -8.21 -3.85
N GLY A 100 9.48 -6.90 -3.69
CA GLY A 100 10.59 -5.96 -3.89
C GLY A 100 11.05 -5.91 -5.36
N ASP A 101 11.87 -4.95 -5.67
CA ASP A 101 12.43 -4.73 -7.00
C ASP A 101 13.95 -4.54 -6.94
N ARG A 102 14.57 -4.28 -8.10
CA ARG A 102 16.02 -4.05 -8.19
C ARG A 102 16.46 -2.77 -7.47
N LYS A 103 15.57 -1.80 -7.29
CA LYS A 103 15.90 -0.52 -6.63
C LYS A 103 16.05 -0.71 -5.12
N SER A 104 15.39 -1.74 -4.57
CA SER A 104 15.49 -2.12 -3.15
C SER A 104 16.71 -3.01 -2.85
N ALA A 105 17.49 -3.42 -3.83
CA ALA A 105 18.60 -4.35 -3.63
C ALA A 105 19.68 -3.77 -2.67
N ALA A 106 20.02 -2.48 -2.83
CA ALA A 106 21.01 -1.81 -1.98
C ALA A 106 20.55 -1.73 -0.52
N GLU A 107 19.26 -1.50 -0.28
CA GLU A 107 18.67 -1.52 1.07
C GLU A 107 18.80 -2.91 1.68
N ASN A 108 18.38 -3.92 0.96
CA ASN A 108 18.44 -5.30 1.42
C ASN A 108 19.88 -5.72 1.77
N GLU A 109 20.84 -5.39 0.90
CA GLU A 109 22.25 -5.70 1.11
C GLU A 109 22.81 -5.00 2.37
N ALA A 110 22.51 -3.71 2.56
CA ALA A 110 22.96 -2.94 3.71
C ALA A 110 22.44 -3.49 5.04
N TYR A 111 21.28 -4.14 5.04
CA TYR A 111 20.68 -4.77 6.22
C TYR A 111 20.98 -6.29 6.31
N GLY A 112 21.87 -6.80 5.46
CA GLY A 112 22.30 -8.20 5.49
C GLY A 112 21.23 -9.20 5.02
N VAL A 113 20.25 -8.73 4.24
CA VAL A 113 19.14 -9.53 3.72
C VAL A 113 19.21 -9.55 2.18
N PRO A 114 20.15 -10.30 1.58
CA PRO A 114 20.25 -10.38 0.12
C PRO A 114 18.94 -10.92 -0.48
N PRO A 115 18.48 -10.35 -1.60
CA PRO A 115 17.22 -10.79 -2.19
C PRO A 115 17.33 -12.23 -2.71
N ALA A 116 16.39 -13.07 -2.30
CA ALA A 116 16.23 -14.42 -2.85
C ALA A 116 15.90 -14.38 -4.35
N PRO A 117 16.05 -15.49 -5.11
CA PRO A 117 15.59 -15.61 -6.49
C PRO A 117 14.12 -15.17 -6.67
N ALA A 118 13.81 -14.61 -7.84
CA ALA A 118 12.50 -14.00 -8.08
C ALA A 118 11.32 -15.00 -8.02
N ASP A 119 11.54 -16.24 -8.39
CA ASP A 119 10.58 -17.35 -8.29
C ASP A 119 10.34 -17.76 -6.85
N GLU A 120 11.37 -17.86 -6.03
CA GLU A 120 11.25 -18.12 -4.59
C GLU A 120 10.46 -17.01 -3.89
N ARG A 121 10.77 -15.73 -4.20
CA ARG A 121 10.02 -14.58 -3.65
C ARG A 121 8.55 -14.60 -4.07
N ARG A 122 8.24 -14.96 -5.32
CA ARG A 122 6.85 -15.10 -5.78
C ARG A 122 6.13 -16.26 -5.08
N ALA A 123 6.80 -17.38 -4.90
CA ALA A 123 6.23 -18.51 -4.17
C ALA A 123 5.94 -18.14 -2.70
N ALA A 124 6.87 -17.46 -2.03
CA ALA A 124 6.66 -16.96 -0.67
C ALA A 124 5.51 -15.92 -0.61
N LEU A 125 5.45 -15.00 -1.59
CA LEU A 125 4.35 -14.04 -1.71
C LEU A 125 2.99 -14.75 -1.78
N GLY A 126 2.86 -15.78 -2.61
CA GLY A 126 1.63 -16.54 -2.74
C GLY A 126 1.22 -17.23 -1.43
N ARG A 127 2.19 -17.86 -0.74
CA ARG A 127 1.92 -18.48 0.57
C ARG A 127 1.45 -17.46 1.62
N CYS A 128 2.15 -16.34 1.75
CA CYS A 128 1.78 -15.29 2.70
C CYS A 128 0.41 -14.67 2.36
N ALA A 129 0.15 -14.42 1.08
CA ALA A 129 -1.12 -13.84 0.63
C ALA A 129 -2.32 -14.75 0.96
N VAL A 130 -2.20 -16.05 0.67
CA VAL A 130 -3.24 -17.04 1.00
C VAL A 130 -3.44 -17.14 2.50
N GLU A 131 -2.36 -17.25 3.28
CA GLU A 131 -2.43 -17.37 4.74
C GLU A 131 -3.12 -16.16 5.40
N LEU A 132 -2.79 -14.93 4.97
CA LEU A 132 -3.42 -13.72 5.51
C LEU A 132 -4.89 -13.61 5.10
N ARG A 133 -5.21 -13.90 3.82
CA ARG A 133 -6.60 -13.96 3.34
C ARG A 133 -7.44 -14.96 4.16
N ASP A 134 -6.90 -16.16 4.40
CA ASP A 134 -7.61 -17.22 5.12
C ASP A 134 -7.79 -16.87 6.61
N ARG A 135 -6.96 -15.97 7.15
CA ARG A 135 -7.16 -15.33 8.47
C ARG A 135 -8.16 -14.17 8.46
N GLY A 136 -8.76 -13.85 7.32
CA GLY A 136 -9.73 -12.76 7.16
C GLY A 136 -9.11 -11.36 7.06
N VAL A 137 -7.81 -11.26 6.73
CA VAL A 137 -7.14 -9.99 6.45
C VAL A 137 -7.31 -9.66 4.97
N GLU A 138 -7.69 -8.43 4.65
CA GLU A 138 -7.69 -7.95 3.26
C GLU A 138 -6.25 -7.88 2.74
N VAL A 139 -5.99 -8.48 1.58
CA VAL A 139 -4.64 -8.59 1.01
C VAL A 139 -4.58 -7.91 -0.35
N TRP A 140 -3.62 -6.99 -0.50
CA TRP A 140 -3.28 -6.37 -1.77
C TRP A 140 -1.87 -6.80 -2.19
N VAL A 141 -1.72 -7.23 -3.42
CA VAL A 141 -0.40 -7.57 -3.97
C VAL A 141 0.04 -6.45 -4.91
N GLY A 142 1.10 -5.75 -4.50
CA GLY A 142 1.75 -4.72 -5.31
C GLY A 142 2.77 -5.32 -6.26
N GLY A 143 2.75 -4.88 -7.51
CA GLY A 143 3.80 -5.28 -8.44
C GLY A 143 3.49 -4.99 -9.90
N GLY A 144 4.49 -4.40 -10.58
CA GLY A 144 4.42 -4.11 -12.01
C GLY A 144 4.65 -5.34 -12.90
N SER A 145 5.23 -6.44 -12.38
CA SER A 145 5.52 -7.61 -13.19
C SER A 145 4.30 -8.50 -13.41
N ARG A 146 4.17 -9.04 -14.62
CA ARG A 146 3.12 -10.04 -14.92
C ARG A 146 3.15 -11.21 -13.93
N GLY A 147 4.35 -11.70 -13.58
CA GLY A 147 4.47 -12.85 -12.67
C GLY A 147 3.93 -12.56 -11.27
N THR A 148 4.10 -11.34 -10.76
CA THR A 148 3.55 -10.95 -9.46
C THR A 148 2.03 -10.80 -9.51
N ARG A 149 1.48 -10.24 -10.62
CA ARG A 149 0.02 -10.15 -10.79
C ARG A 149 -0.64 -11.52 -10.89
N LEU A 150 -0.03 -12.48 -11.59
CA LEU A 150 -0.53 -13.86 -11.62
C LEU A 150 -0.57 -14.50 -10.24
N VAL A 151 0.41 -14.24 -9.37
CA VAL A 151 0.38 -14.72 -7.97
C VAL A 151 -0.84 -14.16 -7.23
N ALA A 152 -1.19 -12.89 -7.43
CA ALA A 152 -2.38 -12.29 -6.81
C ALA A 152 -3.67 -12.90 -7.36
N GLU A 153 -3.76 -13.09 -8.68
CA GLU A 153 -4.91 -13.72 -9.35
C GLU A 153 -5.11 -15.15 -8.85
N ASP A 154 -4.04 -15.95 -8.79
CA ASP A 154 -4.06 -17.34 -8.29
C ASP A 154 -4.42 -17.42 -6.80
N ALA A 155 -3.97 -16.45 -6.00
CA ALA A 155 -4.31 -16.35 -4.59
C ALA A 155 -5.71 -15.79 -4.32
N GLY A 156 -6.41 -15.28 -5.33
CA GLY A 156 -7.73 -14.66 -5.19
C GLY A 156 -7.70 -13.39 -4.32
N VAL A 157 -6.67 -12.55 -4.46
CA VAL A 157 -6.48 -11.31 -3.72
C VAL A 157 -6.37 -10.12 -4.67
N VAL A 158 -6.46 -8.91 -4.11
CA VAL A 158 -6.48 -7.67 -4.88
C VAL A 158 -5.11 -7.37 -5.49
N VAL A 159 -5.08 -6.92 -6.76
CA VAL A 159 -3.87 -6.39 -7.41
C VAL A 159 -3.77 -4.89 -7.18
N ASN A 160 -2.64 -4.42 -6.63
CA ASN A 160 -2.32 -2.99 -6.57
C ASN A 160 -1.33 -2.61 -7.67
N LEU A 161 -1.69 -1.64 -8.50
CA LEU A 161 -0.85 -1.11 -9.56
C LEU A 161 -0.27 0.25 -9.15
N TRP A 162 1.04 0.45 -9.41
CA TRP A 162 1.74 1.68 -9.07
C TRP A 162 1.96 2.56 -10.29
N ASP A 163 1.43 3.80 -10.25
CA ASP A 163 1.68 4.89 -11.21
C ASP A 163 1.49 4.47 -12.69
N VAL A 164 0.41 3.74 -12.95
CA VAL A 164 0.05 3.32 -14.30
C VAL A 164 -1.15 4.14 -14.82
N PRO A 165 -1.29 4.29 -16.15
CA PRO A 165 -2.45 4.97 -16.73
C PRO A 165 -3.76 4.16 -16.54
N PRO A 166 -4.93 4.81 -16.56
CA PRO A 166 -6.23 4.13 -16.42
C PRO A 166 -6.44 2.96 -17.39
N ALA A 167 -5.88 3.01 -18.60
CA ALA A 167 -5.99 1.91 -19.56
C ALA A 167 -5.35 0.61 -19.04
N ALA A 168 -4.22 0.70 -18.33
CA ALA A 168 -3.59 -0.49 -17.71
C ALA A 168 -4.40 -1.00 -16.51
N VAL A 169 -5.09 -0.10 -15.80
CA VAL A 169 -6.03 -0.49 -14.74
C VAL A 169 -7.22 -1.24 -15.33
N ALA A 170 -7.81 -0.77 -16.44
CA ALA A 170 -8.91 -1.44 -17.11
C ALA A 170 -8.55 -2.85 -17.62
N GLU A 171 -7.33 -3.01 -18.14
CA GLU A 171 -6.82 -4.34 -18.52
C GLU A 171 -6.78 -5.29 -17.32
N GLN A 172 -6.29 -4.84 -16.16
CA GLN A 172 -6.21 -5.67 -14.95
C GLN A 172 -7.61 -5.90 -14.34
N ALA A 173 -8.48 -4.90 -14.33
CA ALA A 173 -9.85 -5.00 -13.80
C ALA A 173 -10.69 -6.07 -14.50
N SER A 174 -10.38 -6.39 -15.76
CA SER A 174 -11.02 -7.50 -16.48
C SER A 174 -10.68 -8.89 -15.95
N ARG A 175 -9.69 -9.01 -15.07
CA ARG A 175 -9.16 -10.28 -14.56
C ARG A 175 -9.36 -10.46 -13.06
N SER A 176 -9.21 -9.38 -12.30
CA SER A 176 -9.30 -9.40 -10.83
C SER A 176 -9.65 -8.02 -10.30
N GLU A 177 -10.02 -7.95 -9.04
CA GLU A 177 -10.13 -6.66 -8.35
C GLU A 177 -8.78 -5.93 -8.38
N VAL A 178 -8.84 -4.62 -8.65
CA VAL A 178 -7.64 -3.79 -8.81
C VAL A 178 -7.76 -2.49 -8.05
N THR A 179 -6.66 -2.11 -7.42
CA THR A 179 -6.46 -0.80 -6.81
C THR A 179 -5.30 -0.08 -7.48
N TRP A 180 -5.28 1.23 -7.37
CA TRP A 180 -4.21 2.07 -7.89
C TRP A 180 -3.52 2.83 -6.77
N ALA A 181 -2.19 2.98 -6.88
CA ALA A 181 -1.41 3.86 -6.03
C ALA A 181 -0.42 4.67 -6.87
N GLY A 182 -0.11 5.90 -6.45
CA GLY A 182 0.85 6.71 -7.18
C GLY A 182 1.05 8.10 -6.58
N PRO A 183 1.90 8.91 -7.22
CA PRO A 183 2.10 10.30 -6.84
C PRO A 183 0.86 11.14 -7.15
N VAL A 184 0.76 12.30 -6.49
CA VAL A 184 -0.24 13.32 -6.85
C VAL A 184 0.14 13.91 -8.21
N PRO A 185 -0.78 13.97 -9.19
CA PRO A 185 -0.47 14.56 -10.50
C PRO A 185 -0.17 16.06 -10.37
N GLY A 186 0.88 16.53 -11.07
CA GLY A 186 1.45 17.87 -10.89
C GLY A 186 0.63 19.08 -11.39
N ALA A 187 -0.57 18.89 -11.90
CA ALA A 187 -1.31 19.93 -12.62
C ALA A 187 -2.49 20.58 -11.85
N GLY A 188 -2.50 20.53 -10.52
CA GLY A 188 -3.53 21.19 -9.71
C GLY A 188 -4.80 20.37 -9.47
N PRO A 189 -5.85 20.97 -8.87
CA PRO A 189 -7.04 20.24 -8.43
C PRO A 189 -7.79 19.48 -9.53
N GLY A 190 -7.81 20.01 -10.75
CA GLY A 190 -8.42 19.38 -11.92
C GLY A 190 -7.76 18.07 -12.30
N ALA A 191 -6.43 17.98 -12.22
CA ALA A 191 -5.69 16.77 -12.58
C ALA A 191 -5.96 15.60 -11.63
N ILE A 192 -6.21 15.87 -10.33
CA ILE A 192 -6.63 14.85 -9.37
C ILE A 192 -8.02 14.35 -9.75
N ALA A 193 -8.95 15.25 -10.06
CA ALA A 193 -10.31 14.89 -10.45
C ALA A 193 -10.34 14.03 -11.72
N ASP A 194 -9.60 14.43 -12.74
CA ASP A 194 -9.49 13.71 -14.02
C ASP A 194 -8.88 12.30 -13.81
N LEU A 195 -7.82 12.21 -13.00
CA LEU A 195 -7.20 10.92 -12.70
C LEU A 195 -8.15 10.02 -11.92
N VAL A 196 -8.79 10.51 -10.86
CA VAL A 196 -9.73 9.72 -10.04
C VAL A 196 -10.91 9.26 -10.87
N ALA A 197 -11.48 10.13 -11.70
CA ALA A 197 -12.58 9.77 -12.61
C ALA A 197 -12.13 8.71 -13.64
N GLY A 198 -10.94 8.87 -14.21
CA GLY A 198 -10.37 7.90 -15.15
C GLY A 198 -10.11 6.53 -14.50
N LEU A 199 -9.58 6.51 -13.28
CA LEU A 199 -9.33 5.29 -12.52
C LEU A 199 -10.64 4.59 -12.13
N ALA A 200 -11.65 5.33 -11.67
CA ALA A 200 -12.96 4.78 -11.34
C ALA A 200 -13.63 4.18 -12.58
N SER A 201 -13.59 4.90 -13.71
CA SER A 201 -14.12 4.40 -14.99
C SER A 201 -13.38 3.16 -15.50
N ALA A 202 -12.11 3.02 -15.15
CA ALA A 202 -11.28 1.85 -15.47
C ALA A 202 -11.50 0.67 -14.52
N GLY A 203 -12.32 0.83 -13.47
CA GLY A 203 -12.66 -0.24 -12.52
C GLY A 203 -11.74 -0.33 -11.30
N ALA A 204 -10.92 0.68 -11.00
CA ALA A 204 -10.19 0.72 -9.75
C ALA A 204 -11.16 0.89 -8.57
N THR A 205 -11.01 0.06 -7.54
CA THR A 205 -11.82 0.15 -6.31
C THR A 205 -11.23 1.14 -5.31
N TRP A 206 -9.91 1.42 -5.39
CA TRP A 206 -9.21 2.40 -4.58
C TRP A 206 -8.21 3.21 -5.40
N ALA A 207 -8.03 4.49 -5.03
CA ALA A 207 -6.93 5.34 -5.47
C ALA A 207 -6.13 5.82 -4.24
N VAL A 208 -4.86 5.41 -4.15
CA VAL A 208 -3.98 5.71 -3.01
C VAL A 208 -2.89 6.69 -3.45
N PHE A 209 -2.95 7.92 -2.97
CA PHE A 209 -1.97 8.96 -3.30
C PHE A 209 -0.84 9.02 -2.29
N ALA A 210 0.39 9.22 -2.77
CA ALA A 210 1.55 9.48 -1.91
C ALA A 210 1.48 10.89 -1.32
N TRP A 211 1.83 11.03 -0.03
CA TRP A 211 1.97 12.34 0.62
C TRP A 211 3.10 13.19 -0.03
N PRO A 212 2.95 14.53 -0.17
CA PRO A 212 1.81 15.33 0.26
C PRO A 212 0.63 15.31 -0.71
N VAL A 213 -0.61 15.32 -0.19
CA VAL A 213 -1.83 15.35 -0.98
C VAL A 213 -2.85 16.32 -0.38
N PRO A 214 -3.60 17.11 -1.18
CA PRO A 214 -4.66 17.98 -0.69
C PRO A 214 -5.89 17.12 -0.29
N LEU A 215 -5.97 16.76 1.01
CA LEU A 215 -6.97 15.82 1.55
C LEU A 215 -8.41 16.14 1.15
N ALA A 216 -8.81 17.41 1.29
CA ALA A 216 -10.18 17.83 0.95
C ALA A 216 -10.51 17.61 -0.53
N THR A 217 -9.56 17.92 -1.43
CA THR A 217 -9.73 17.69 -2.87
C THR A 217 -9.80 16.20 -3.19
N MET A 218 -8.91 15.39 -2.62
CA MET A 218 -8.89 13.94 -2.82
C MET A 218 -10.22 13.31 -2.40
N VAL A 219 -10.72 13.63 -1.21
CA VAL A 219 -11.99 13.10 -0.69
C VAL A 219 -13.18 13.59 -1.53
N ALA A 220 -13.20 14.86 -1.95
CA ALA A 220 -14.26 15.37 -2.82
C ALA A 220 -14.30 14.65 -4.17
N CYS A 221 -13.14 14.41 -4.79
CA CYS A 221 -13.04 13.67 -6.06
C CYS A 221 -13.50 12.21 -5.89
N ALA A 222 -13.09 11.53 -4.82
CA ALA A 222 -13.51 10.16 -4.54
C ALA A 222 -15.03 10.05 -4.34
N ARG A 223 -15.63 10.98 -3.59
CA ARG A 223 -17.09 11.02 -3.40
C ARG A 223 -17.88 11.29 -4.69
N ALA A 224 -17.34 12.12 -5.58
CA ALA A 224 -17.97 12.42 -6.86
C ALA A 224 -18.00 11.22 -7.83
N THR A 225 -17.11 10.25 -7.66
CA THR A 225 -17.00 9.05 -8.50
C THR A 225 -17.58 7.79 -7.85
N ALA A 226 -17.91 7.84 -6.55
CA ALA A 226 -18.53 6.70 -5.87
C ALA A 226 -19.91 6.40 -6.50
N PRO A 227 -20.20 5.14 -6.86
CA PRO A 227 -21.54 4.76 -7.25
C PRO A 227 -22.48 5.11 -6.10
N GLY A 228 -23.59 5.78 -6.38
CA GLY A 228 -24.49 6.37 -5.39
C GLY A 228 -24.81 5.39 -4.25
N ARG A 229 -24.45 5.81 -3.05
CA ARG A 229 -24.84 5.14 -1.80
C ARG A 229 -26.25 5.53 -1.43
#